data_b8058d0e98e2fc3d2e1126b5058aeae1
#
_entry.id   b8058d0e98e2fc3d2e1126b5058aeae1
#
_cell.length_a   1.000
_cell.length_b   1.000
_cell.length_c   1.000
_cell.angle_alpha   90.00
_cell.angle_beta   90.00
_cell.angle_gamma   90.00
#
_symmetry.space_group_name_H-M   'P 1'
#
loop_
_entity.id
_entity.type
_entity.pdbx_description
1 polymer ?
#
loop_
_entity_poly.entity_id
_entity_poly.type
_entity_poly.pdbx_seq_one_letter_code
_entity_poly.pdbx_strand_id
1 'polypeptide(L)'
;MMRKLFKISEIPQWKILGKEVVDEIIFRTIKPRNRLILELMARGGMRIGEVLKLTPADVDDRKLTLREPKSGRGQEVVFIPQKLADRLKEYIREKEIKSEERIFPTTYTAARVMVKKAGFLAGVHLRPHDLRRHAATFASRSGVPIELVSKTSSAMPIFQRPRGISARSAMLRQ
;
A
#
# COMPACT_ATOMS: atom_id res chain seq x y z
N MET A 1 -9.75 22.87 -43.91
CA MET A 1 -9.28 23.01 -42.51
C MET A 1 -9.60 21.72 -41.78
N MET A 2 -8.66 20.76 -41.72
CA MET A 2 -8.89 19.41 -41.12
C MET A 2 -8.77 19.48 -39.61
N ARG A 3 -9.85 19.19 -38.89
CA ARG A 3 -9.82 18.99 -37.43
C ARG A 3 -9.01 17.71 -37.14
N LYS A 4 -7.85 17.85 -36.48
CA LYS A 4 -7.12 16.72 -35.90
C LYS A 4 -8.03 16.04 -34.87
N LEU A 5 -8.57 14.88 -35.22
CA LEU A 5 -9.20 13.98 -34.24
C LEU A 5 -8.16 13.62 -33.20
N PHE A 6 -8.39 14.05 -31.97
CA PHE A 6 -7.61 13.58 -30.82
C PHE A 6 -7.76 12.05 -30.77
N LYS A 7 -6.68 11.33 -31.06
CA LYS A 7 -6.58 9.92 -30.70
C LYS A 7 -6.78 9.86 -29.19
N ILE A 8 -7.89 9.25 -28.76
CA ILE A 8 -8.09 8.82 -27.37
C ILE A 8 -6.93 7.85 -27.14
N SER A 9 -5.89 8.30 -26.46
CA SER A 9 -4.81 7.42 -26.02
C SER A 9 -5.47 6.38 -25.13
N GLU A 10 -5.33 5.11 -25.47
CA GLU A 10 -5.78 4.00 -24.65
C GLU A 10 -5.32 4.29 -23.22
N ILE A 11 -6.28 4.41 -22.29
CA ILE A 11 -5.98 4.59 -20.87
C ILE A 11 -5.16 3.38 -20.48
N PRO A 12 -3.89 3.54 -20.03
CA PRO A 12 -3.08 2.40 -19.68
C PRO A 12 -3.83 1.56 -18.66
N GLN A 13 -4.25 0.36 -19.04
CA GLN A 13 -4.83 -0.59 -18.10
C GLN A 13 -3.73 -0.97 -17.11
N TRP A 14 -3.77 -0.35 -15.94
CA TRP A 14 -2.86 -0.63 -14.85
C TRP A 14 -3.09 -2.07 -14.39
N LYS A 15 -2.19 -2.97 -14.78
CA LYS A 15 -2.27 -4.38 -14.37
C LYS A 15 -2.09 -4.45 -12.86
N ILE A 16 -3.20 -4.75 -12.16
CA ILE A 16 -3.18 -4.99 -10.72
C ILE A 16 -2.56 -6.36 -10.49
N LEU A 17 -1.56 -6.42 -9.60
CA LEU A 17 -0.93 -7.69 -9.25
C LEU A 17 -1.93 -8.59 -8.52
N GLY A 18 -2.07 -9.83 -8.97
CA GLY A 18 -2.84 -10.86 -8.27
C GLY A 18 -2.21 -11.20 -6.91
N LYS A 19 -3.03 -11.78 -6.02
CA LYS A 19 -2.59 -12.21 -4.68
C LYS A 19 -1.43 -13.22 -4.79
N GLU A 20 -1.54 -14.17 -5.70
CA GLU A 20 -0.58 -15.25 -5.92
C GLU A 20 0.79 -14.71 -6.31
N VAL A 21 0.82 -13.69 -7.18
CA VAL A 21 2.07 -13.04 -7.61
C VAL A 21 2.73 -12.29 -6.46
N VAL A 22 1.94 -11.59 -5.65
CA VAL A 22 2.46 -10.86 -4.48
C VAL A 22 2.97 -11.82 -3.41
N ASP A 23 2.24 -12.90 -3.15
CA ASP A 23 2.66 -13.95 -2.21
C ASP A 23 3.96 -14.62 -2.68
N GLU A 24 4.12 -14.89 -3.97
CA GLU A 24 5.34 -15.43 -4.56
C GLU A 24 6.54 -14.48 -4.42
N ILE A 25 6.35 -13.17 -4.68
CA ILE A 25 7.40 -12.15 -4.47
C ILE A 25 7.86 -12.14 -3.01
N ILE A 26 6.92 -12.16 -2.07
CA ILE A 26 7.21 -12.18 -0.63
C ILE A 26 7.93 -13.48 -0.25
N PHE A 27 7.47 -14.61 -0.75
CA PHE A 27 8.06 -15.93 -0.47
C PHE A 27 9.51 -16.02 -0.95
N ARG A 28 9.81 -15.59 -2.18
CA ARG A 28 11.17 -15.57 -2.75
C ARG A 28 12.11 -14.57 -2.08
N THR A 29 11.58 -13.64 -1.29
CA THR A 29 12.41 -12.66 -0.59
C THR A 29 12.97 -13.24 0.70
N ILE A 30 14.21 -13.71 0.68
CA ILE A 30 14.86 -14.44 1.78
C ILE A 30 15.18 -13.52 2.96
N LYS A 31 15.70 -12.29 2.71
CA LYS A 31 16.14 -11.38 3.77
C LYS A 31 14.95 -10.89 4.61
N PRO A 32 14.88 -11.17 5.94
CA PRO A 32 13.73 -10.82 6.79
C PRO A 32 13.35 -9.36 6.72
N ARG A 33 14.32 -8.43 6.78
CA ARG A 33 14.10 -6.99 6.60
C ARG A 33 13.34 -6.67 5.31
N ASN A 34 13.81 -7.19 4.20
CA ASN A 34 13.23 -6.89 2.88
C ASN A 34 11.82 -7.47 2.75
N ARG A 35 11.63 -8.68 3.28
CA ARG A 35 10.34 -9.36 3.32
C ARG A 35 9.31 -8.56 4.13
N LEU A 36 9.68 -8.08 5.32
CA LEU A 36 8.81 -7.23 6.15
C LEU A 36 8.43 -5.92 5.45
N ILE A 37 9.39 -5.25 4.79
CA ILE A 37 9.10 -4.04 4.01
C ILE A 37 8.05 -4.32 2.93
N LEU A 38 8.21 -5.40 2.15
CA LEU A 38 7.25 -5.79 1.10
C LEU A 38 5.87 -6.12 1.69
N GLU A 39 5.82 -6.85 2.80
CA GLU A 39 4.57 -7.22 3.46
C GLU A 39 3.83 -6.01 4.05
N LEU A 40 4.53 -5.07 4.67
CA LEU A 40 3.94 -3.83 5.18
C LEU A 40 3.32 -2.99 4.04
N MET A 41 3.97 -2.98 2.88
CA MET A 41 3.42 -2.30 1.70
C MET A 41 2.24 -3.05 1.08
N ALA A 42 2.33 -4.38 0.95
CA ALA A 42 1.34 -5.20 0.26
C ALA A 42 0.10 -5.52 1.10
N ARG A 43 0.25 -5.65 2.42
CA ARG A 43 -0.82 -6.03 3.36
C ARG A 43 -1.28 -4.87 4.23
N GLY A 44 -0.37 -3.95 4.59
CA GLY A 44 -0.71 -2.73 5.32
C GLY A 44 -1.06 -1.55 4.41
N GLY A 45 -0.81 -1.65 3.11
CA GLY A 45 -1.09 -0.56 2.17
C GLY A 45 -0.21 0.67 2.37
N MET A 46 0.90 0.53 3.10
CA MET A 46 1.79 1.64 3.45
C MET A 46 2.63 2.12 2.27
N ARG A 47 2.96 3.41 2.25
CA ARG A 47 3.98 3.92 1.33
C ARG A 47 5.37 3.50 1.81
N ILE A 48 6.27 3.26 0.85
CA ILE A 48 7.67 2.90 1.17
C ILE A 48 8.32 3.90 2.13
N GLY A 49 8.10 5.20 1.96
CA GLY A 49 8.64 6.23 2.85
C GLY A 49 8.05 6.18 4.27
N GLU A 50 6.79 5.77 4.43
CA GLU A 50 6.14 5.56 5.72
C GLU A 50 6.75 4.34 6.42
N VAL A 51 6.92 3.23 5.69
CA VAL A 51 7.57 2.02 6.22
C VAL A 51 8.99 2.31 6.72
N LEU A 52 9.76 3.12 5.98
CA LEU A 52 11.15 3.44 6.36
C LEU A 52 11.28 4.42 7.54
N LYS A 53 10.19 5.08 7.93
CA LYS A 53 10.15 5.97 9.09
C LYS A 53 9.72 5.27 10.37
N LEU A 54 9.17 4.04 10.28
CA LEU A 54 8.68 3.31 11.45
C LEU A 54 9.77 3.10 12.50
N THR A 55 9.39 3.32 13.75
CA THR A 55 10.15 2.99 14.94
C THR A 55 9.39 1.97 15.79
N PRO A 56 10.02 1.25 16.72
CA PRO A 56 9.30 0.36 17.63
C PRO A 56 8.21 1.05 18.44
N ALA A 57 8.39 2.34 18.79
CA ALA A 57 7.38 3.14 19.49
C ALA A 57 6.09 3.36 18.67
N ASP A 58 6.14 3.17 17.36
CA ASP A 58 4.96 3.28 16.49
C ASP A 58 4.16 1.99 16.38
N VAL A 59 4.66 0.88 16.95
CA VAL A 59 4.08 -0.47 16.83
C VAL A 59 3.33 -0.83 18.12
N ASP A 60 2.00 -0.82 18.04
CA ASP A 60 1.11 -1.22 19.12
C ASP A 60 0.23 -2.39 18.65
N ASP A 61 0.63 -3.62 18.99
CA ASP A 61 0.08 -4.86 18.49
C ASP A 61 -0.09 -4.88 16.96
N ARG A 62 -1.30 -4.84 16.45
CA ARG A 62 -1.63 -4.80 15.01
C ARG A 62 -1.76 -3.39 14.47
N LYS A 63 -1.63 -2.40 15.33
CA LYS A 63 -1.80 -0.99 15.02
C LYS A 63 -0.43 -0.34 14.81
N LEU A 64 -0.26 0.30 13.67
CA LEU A 64 0.92 1.11 13.36
C LEU A 64 0.52 2.57 13.30
N THR A 65 1.22 3.43 14.02
CA THR A 65 0.97 4.87 14.05
C THR A 65 1.94 5.58 13.11
N LEU A 66 1.41 6.30 12.11
CA LEU A 66 2.20 7.12 11.20
C LEU A 66 2.23 8.55 11.72
N ARG A 67 3.39 9.00 12.24
CA ARG A 67 3.53 10.31 12.91
C ARG A 67 3.49 11.50 11.94
N GLU A 68 3.92 11.32 10.70
CA GLU A 68 3.97 12.35 9.66
C GLU A 68 3.44 11.82 8.33
N PRO A 69 2.13 11.58 8.23
CA PRO A 69 1.59 11.13 6.97
C PRO A 69 1.70 12.24 5.91
N LYS A 70 2.02 11.87 4.68
CA LYS A 70 2.15 12.81 3.54
C LYS A 70 0.84 13.56 3.21
N SER A 71 -0.26 13.17 3.86
CA SER A 71 -1.59 13.78 3.73
C SER A 71 -1.72 15.12 4.46
N GLY A 72 -0.76 15.51 5.32
CA GLY A 72 -0.82 16.72 6.14
C GLY A 72 -1.91 16.68 7.23
N ARG A 73 -2.62 15.58 7.40
CA ARG A 73 -3.66 15.37 8.40
C ARG A 73 -3.06 14.58 9.55
N GLY A 74 -2.65 15.20 10.64
CA GLY A 74 -2.29 14.58 11.90
C GLY A 74 -1.71 13.15 11.85
N GLN A 75 -1.87 12.39 12.89
CA GLN A 75 -1.45 10.99 12.93
C GLN A 75 -2.42 10.10 12.13
N GLU A 76 -1.90 9.24 11.26
CA GLU A 76 -2.68 8.18 10.61
C GLU A 76 -2.39 6.84 11.28
N VAL A 77 -3.40 5.97 11.33
CA VAL A 77 -3.28 4.61 11.87
C VAL A 77 -3.46 3.59 10.75
N VAL A 78 -2.58 2.62 10.72
CA VAL A 78 -2.64 1.47 9.81
C VAL A 78 -2.79 0.19 10.61
N PHE A 79 -3.73 -0.68 10.23
CA PHE A 79 -3.88 -2.00 10.81
C PHE A 79 -3.25 -3.05 9.91
N ILE A 80 -2.49 -3.97 10.50
CA ILE A 80 -1.82 -5.06 9.81
C ILE A 80 -2.33 -6.43 10.31
N PRO A 81 -2.20 -7.50 9.50
CA PRO A 81 -2.52 -8.85 9.95
C PRO A 81 -1.67 -9.29 11.16
N GLN A 82 -2.25 -10.07 12.09
CA GLN A 82 -1.56 -10.53 13.30
C GLN A 82 -0.21 -11.19 13.00
N LYS A 83 -0.19 -12.13 12.06
CA LYS A 83 1.05 -12.83 11.66
C LYS A 83 2.17 -11.88 11.20
N LEU A 84 1.81 -10.73 10.61
CA LEU A 84 2.80 -9.73 10.21
C LEU A 84 3.26 -8.91 11.42
N ALA A 85 2.34 -8.57 12.32
CA ALA A 85 2.67 -7.88 13.58
C ALA A 85 3.62 -8.71 14.44
N ASP A 86 3.35 -10.00 14.58
CA ASP A 86 4.19 -10.93 15.36
C ASP A 86 5.61 -11.00 14.79
N ARG A 87 5.75 -11.16 13.47
CA ARG A 87 7.05 -11.18 12.80
C ARG A 87 7.80 -9.84 12.91
N LEU A 88 7.07 -8.73 12.86
CA LEU A 88 7.67 -7.40 13.02
C LEU A 88 8.23 -7.22 14.43
N LYS A 89 7.47 -7.61 15.46
CA LYS A 89 7.88 -7.58 16.86
C LYS A 89 9.08 -8.51 17.11
N GLU A 90 9.07 -9.71 16.53
CA GLU A 90 10.19 -10.65 16.59
C GLU A 90 11.45 -10.05 15.96
N TYR A 91 11.34 -9.47 14.78
CA TYR A 91 12.46 -8.80 14.11
C TYR A 91 13.03 -7.65 14.94
N ILE A 92 12.18 -6.83 15.56
CA ILE A 92 12.59 -5.73 16.44
C ILE A 92 13.39 -6.29 17.63
N ARG A 93 12.90 -7.36 18.26
CA ARG A 93 13.56 -8.03 19.38
C ARG A 93 14.90 -8.67 19.00
N GLU A 94 14.93 -9.42 17.90
CA GLU A 94 16.14 -10.08 17.41
C GLU A 94 17.25 -9.11 17.01
N LYS A 95 16.87 -7.90 16.56
CA LYS A 95 17.81 -6.86 16.17
C LYS A 95 18.11 -5.87 17.29
N GLU A 96 17.51 -6.06 18.47
CA GLU A 96 17.65 -5.18 19.64
C GLU A 96 17.42 -3.70 19.32
N ILE A 97 16.42 -3.41 18.45
CA ILE A 97 16.15 -2.07 17.97
C ILE A 97 15.51 -1.25 19.09
N LYS A 98 16.12 -0.12 19.44
CA LYS A 98 15.62 0.76 20.49
C LYS A 98 14.34 1.49 20.05
N SER A 99 13.55 1.94 21.03
CA SER A 99 12.21 2.51 20.83
C SER A 99 12.15 3.60 19.76
N GLU A 100 13.15 4.47 19.71
CA GLU A 100 13.19 5.63 18.79
C GLU A 100 14.05 5.40 17.54
N GLU A 101 14.66 4.24 17.41
CA GLU A 101 15.47 3.89 16.25
C GLU A 101 14.58 3.41 15.10
N ARG A 102 14.99 3.67 13.85
CA ARG A 102 14.28 3.16 12.69
C ARG A 102 14.37 1.65 12.59
N ILE A 103 13.22 0.97 12.47
CA ILE A 103 13.16 -0.49 12.28
C ILE A 103 13.93 -0.90 11.02
N PHE A 104 13.87 -0.08 9.98
CA PHE A 104 14.48 -0.34 8.69
C PHE A 104 15.50 0.75 8.32
N PRO A 105 16.74 0.70 8.81
CA PRO A 105 17.77 1.71 8.54
C PRO A 105 18.29 1.58 7.10
N THR A 106 17.50 2.01 6.14
CA THR A 106 17.84 2.02 4.71
C THR A 106 17.33 3.28 4.03
N THR A 107 17.96 3.65 2.91
CA THR A 107 17.55 4.82 2.13
C THR A 107 16.34 4.50 1.24
N TYR A 108 15.58 5.53 0.88
CA TYR A 108 14.45 5.40 -0.05
C TYR A 108 14.88 4.80 -1.40
N THR A 109 16.01 5.25 -1.94
CA THR A 109 16.56 4.72 -3.21
C THR A 109 16.92 3.24 -3.10
N ALA A 110 17.62 2.84 -2.04
CA ALA A 110 17.98 1.44 -1.81
C ALA A 110 16.74 0.56 -1.66
N ALA A 111 15.72 1.01 -0.94
CA ALA A 111 14.46 0.29 -0.80
C ALA A 111 13.70 0.17 -2.13
N ARG A 112 13.68 1.20 -2.99
CA ARG A 112 13.10 1.11 -4.34
C ARG A 112 13.83 0.08 -5.21
N VAL A 113 15.15 0.06 -5.16
CA VAL A 113 15.96 -0.93 -5.89
C VAL A 113 15.68 -2.34 -5.36
N MET A 114 15.54 -2.50 -4.05
CA MET A 114 15.16 -3.77 -3.42
C MET A 114 13.80 -4.26 -3.92
N VAL A 115 12.78 -3.40 -3.93
CA VAL A 115 11.43 -3.74 -4.46
C VAL A 115 11.52 -4.18 -5.93
N LYS A 116 12.26 -3.43 -6.78
CA LYS A 116 12.46 -3.80 -8.18
C LYS A 116 13.12 -5.18 -8.33
N LYS A 117 14.17 -5.45 -7.53
CA LYS A 117 14.87 -6.76 -7.54
C LYS A 117 13.96 -7.90 -7.08
N ALA A 118 13.13 -7.68 -6.06
CA ALA A 118 12.17 -8.68 -5.60
C ALA A 118 11.14 -9.04 -6.68
N GLY A 119 10.63 -8.04 -7.42
CA GLY A 119 9.76 -8.30 -8.57
C GLY A 119 10.45 -9.08 -9.68
N PHE A 120 11.70 -8.73 -10.00
CA PHE A 120 12.48 -9.42 -11.02
C PHE A 120 12.66 -10.92 -10.72
N LEU A 121 12.86 -11.30 -9.46
CA LEU A 121 12.95 -12.70 -9.03
C LEU A 121 11.66 -13.50 -9.29
N ALA A 122 10.52 -12.82 -9.34
CA ALA A 122 9.22 -13.41 -9.65
C ALA A 122 8.79 -13.15 -11.12
N GLY A 123 9.70 -12.68 -11.98
CA GLY A 123 9.44 -12.42 -13.38
C GLY A 123 8.53 -11.24 -13.67
N VAL A 124 8.37 -10.28 -12.72
CA VAL A 124 7.49 -9.13 -12.88
C VAL A 124 8.22 -7.81 -12.67
N HIS A 125 7.78 -6.78 -13.39
CA HIS A 125 8.25 -5.41 -13.15
C HIS A 125 7.46 -4.81 -11.97
N LEU A 126 8.09 -4.77 -10.79
CA LEU A 126 7.47 -4.32 -9.54
C LEU A 126 7.91 -2.90 -9.17
N ARG A 127 6.93 -2.07 -8.82
CA ARG A 127 7.12 -0.74 -8.24
C ARG A 127 6.48 -0.66 -6.85
N PRO A 128 6.93 0.23 -5.96
CA PRO A 128 6.30 0.43 -4.66
C PRO A 128 4.79 0.69 -4.72
N HIS A 129 4.34 1.47 -5.69
CA HIS A 129 2.92 1.76 -5.87
C HIS A 129 2.06 0.55 -6.26
N ASP A 130 2.64 -0.46 -6.91
CA ASP A 130 1.91 -1.64 -7.35
C ASP A 130 1.50 -2.50 -6.14
N LEU A 131 2.36 -2.61 -5.12
CA LEU A 131 2.05 -3.27 -3.85
C LEU A 131 0.92 -2.55 -3.09
N ARG A 132 0.97 -1.21 -3.05
CA ARG A 132 -0.08 -0.43 -2.41
C ARG A 132 -1.42 -0.54 -3.15
N ARG A 133 -1.42 -0.54 -4.49
CA ARG A 133 -2.62 -0.79 -5.30
C ARG A 133 -3.19 -2.16 -5.03
N HIS A 134 -2.33 -3.17 -4.93
CA HIS A 134 -2.73 -4.52 -4.55
C HIS A 134 -3.45 -4.51 -3.21
N ALA A 135 -2.86 -3.89 -2.16
CA ALA A 135 -3.48 -3.78 -0.84
C ALA A 135 -4.86 -3.13 -0.88
N ALA A 136 -5.00 -1.99 -1.57
CA ALA A 136 -6.27 -1.27 -1.70
C ALA A 136 -7.33 -2.10 -2.44
N THR A 137 -6.95 -2.78 -3.53
CA THR A 137 -7.85 -3.64 -4.29
C THR A 137 -8.27 -4.86 -3.50
N PHE A 138 -7.35 -5.48 -2.77
CA PHE A 138 -7.64 -6.64 -1.93
C PHE A 138 -8.60 -6.26 -0.79
N ALA A 139 -8.37 -5.15 -0.10
CA ALA A 139 -9.26 -4.65 0.95
C ALA A 139 -10.67 -4.35 0.41
N SER A 140 -10.77 -3.69 -0.74
CA SER A 140 -12.05 -3.41 -1.38
C SER A 140 -12.82 -4.70 -1.76
N ARG A 141 -12.14 -5.71 -2.29
CA ARG A 141 -12.75 -7.00 -2.64
C ARG A 141 -13.15 -7.84 -1.42
N SER A 142 -12.50 -7.60 -0.27
CA SER A 142 -12.83 -8.27 0.99
C SER A 142 -14.01 -7.63 1.74
N GLY A 143 -14.74 -6.70 1.11
CA GLY A 143 -15.93 -6.07 1.68
C GLY A 143 -15.62 -4.96 2.69
N VAL A 144 -14.37 -4.53 2.80
CA VAL A 144 -14.02 -3.39 3.66
C VAL A 144 -14.63 -2.11 3.06
N PRO A 145 -15.39 -1.31 3.84
CA PRO A 145 -15.96 -0.07 3.37
C PRO A 145 -14.93 0.84 2.69
N ILE A 146 -15.29 1.41 1.53
CA ILE A 146 -14.37 2.20 0.70
C ILE A 146 -13.84 3.43 1.45
N GLU A 147 -14.61 3.94 2.41
CA GLU A 147 -14.22 5.03 3.30
C GLU A 147 -13.01 4.66 4.18
N LEU A 148 -12.96 3.42 4.67
CA LEU A 148 -11.83 2.91 5.45
C LEU A 148 -10.63 2.65 4.54
N VAL A 149 -10.85 2.07 3.36
CA VAL A 149 -9.80 1.90 2.34
C VAL A 149 -9.26 3.27 1.90
N SER A 150 -10.12 4.27 1.75
CA SER A 150 -9.75 5.64 1.39
C SER A 150 -8.97 6.35 2.50
N LYS A 151 -9.30 6.15 3.77
CA LYS A 151 -8.57 6.73 4.91
C LYS A 151 -7.16 6.16 5.05
N THR A 152 -6.97 4.87 4.79
CA THR A 152 -5.64 4.24 4.71
C THR A 152 -4.93 4.55 3.39
N SER A 153 -5.67 4.99 2.38
CA SER A 153 -5.21 5.28 1.03
C SER A 153 -5.23 6.76 0.66
N SER A 154 -5.25 7.69 1.64
CA SER A 154 -5.42 9.16 1.46
C SER A 154 -4.47 9.87 0.50
N ALA A 155 -3.92 9.16 -0.47
CA ALA A 155 -3.17 9.74 -1.57
C ALA A 155 -3.21 8.89 -2.85
N MET A 156 -4.34 8.25 -3.16
CA MET A 156 -4.67 7.93 -4.54
C MET A 156 -5.67 8.96 -5.06
N PRO A 157 -5.25 9.99 -5.82
CA PRO A 157 -6.13 10.63 -6.75
C PRO A 157 -6.31 9.62 -7.88
N ILE A 158 -7.46 9.13 -8.08
CA ILE A 158 -7.96 8.35 -9.22
C ILE A 158 -8.75 7.12 -8.73
N PHE A 159 -9.84 7.37 -8.04
CA PHE A 159 -11.07 6.72 -8.39
C PHE A 159 -12.00 7.85 -8.85
N GLN A 160 -12.01 8.13 -10.15
CA GLN A 160 -13.08 8.93 -10.73
C GLN A 160 -14.38 8.22 -10.37
N ARG A 161 -15.22 8.90 -9.58
CA ARG A 161 -16.63 8.54 -9.42
C ARG A 161 -17.19 8.29 -10.81
N PRO A 162 -17.93 7.20 -11.06
CA PRO A 162 -18.77 7.12 -12.23
C PRO A 162 -19.71 8.33 -12.17
N ARG A 163 -19.58 9.23 -13.14
CA ARG A 163 -20.52 10.33 -13.33
C ARG A 163 -21.86 9.71 -13.71
N GLY A 164 -22.89 9.94 -12.88
CA GLY A 164 -24.26 9.78 -13.28
C GLY A 164 -24.98 8.57 -12.71
N ILE A 165 -25.37 8.67 -11.44
CA ILE A 165 -26.74 8.29 -11.07
C ILE A 165 -27.31 9.53 -10.37
N SER A 166 -28.01 10.32 -11.15
CA SER A 166 -28.85 11.41 -10.69
C SER A 166 -29.97 10.81 -9.85
N ALA A 167 -29.93 11.09 -8.55
CA ALA A 167 -31.06 10.89 -7.67
C ALA A 167 -32.15 11.97 -7.99
N ARG A 168 -32.80 11.83 -9.12
CA ARG A 168 -34.04 12.55 -9.47
C ARG A 168 -34.97 11.56 -10.11
N SER A 169 -35.77 10.90 -9.32
CA SER A 169 -37.12 10.40 -9.64
C SER A 169 -37.59 9.42 -8.55
N ALA A 170 -38.02 9.95 -7.44
CA ALA A 170 -38.93 9.25 -6.51
C ALA A 170 -39.64 10.27 -5.62
N MET A 171 -40.23 11.28 -6.24
CA MET A 171 -41.31 12.05 -5.64
C MET A 171 -42.24 12.47 -6.76
N LEU A 172 -43.25 11.67 -6.98
CA LEU A 172 -44.56 11.99 -7.51
C LEU A 172 -45.28 10.70 -7.92
N ARG A 173 -46.09 10.21 -6.98
CA ARG A 173 -47.48 9.72 -7.18
C ARG A 173 -47.96 9.10 -5.86
N GLN A 174 -48.75 9.93 -5.24
CA GLN A 174 -49.91 9.66 -4.37
C GLN A 174 -49.84 8.50 -3.42
#